data_245f4b5759d030b0e0a74dc28c7a6441
#
_entry.id   245f4b5759d030b0e0a74dc28c7a6441
#
_cell.length_a   1.000
_cell.length_b   1.000
_cell.length_c   1.000
_cell.angle_alpha   90.00
_cell.angle_beta   90.00
_cell.angle_gamma   90.00
#
_symmetry.space_group_name_H-M   'P 1'
#
loop_
_entity.id
_entity.type
_entity.pdbx_description
1 polymer ?
#
loop_
_entity_poly.entity_id
_entity_poly.type
_entity_poly.pdbx_seq_one_letter_code
_entity_poly.pdbx_strand_id
1 'polypeptide(L)'
;MPRMNLAGRCLTSAFVCLATWTAAPAQPAKPNLQNAVSHAMAGRAGTAVVLDVRSGRVLAAYHLDVAARRVVFPGSSIKPFTLLALLESGKVSQQTALVCRRSVSIGGHKLDCTHPVTAQPLDPAQALAYSCNSYFSTVALRLAPEQLRASFVQDGFAAVTALAADETSGSVARAQSPEQEQLQAIGAWGVTVTPLELLRGYRQLALLAAKHDARLDSLFDGLQQSVSYGMGHEAQPAAAMKVAGKTGTAPTEEGAWTHAWFAGYAPAQDPEIALVVFLEKGHGGSDAASVARAIFAAFAESKGARGTEQAKGARP
;
A
#
# COMPACT_ATOMS: atom_id res chain seq x y z
N MET A 1 21.10 24.72 -102.78
CA MET A 1 19.92 24.48 -101.98
C MET A 1 20.31 23.58 -100.82
N PRO A 2 20.49 24.07 -99.62
CA PRO A 2 20.44 23.22 -98.44
C PRO A 2 19.37 23.70 -97.44
N ARG A 3 18.69 22.74 -96.84
CA ARG A 3 17.62 22.89 -95.87
C ARG A 3 18.22 23.16 -94.46
N MET A 4 17.74 24.22 -93.85
CA MET A 4 17.99 24.51 -92.41
C MET A 4 17.09 23.63 -91.51
N ASN A 5 17.71 22.89 -90.62
CA ASN A 5 17.01 22.21 -89.49
C ASN A 5 17.12 23.04 -88.21
N LEU A 6 16.01 23.57 -87.72
CA LEU A 6 15.90 24.13 -86.36
C LEU A 6 15.70 22.99 -85.40
N ALA A 7 16.65 22.83 -84.49
CA ALA A 7 16.50 21.96 -83.32
C ALA A 7 15.97 22.80 -82.12
N GLY A 8 14.72 22.56 -81.76
CA GLY A 8 14.13 23.15 -80.58
C GLY A 8 14.67 22.46 -79.32
N ARG A 9 15.25 23.23 -78.36
CA ARG A 9 15.64 22.77 -77.04
C ARG A 9 14.43 22.88 -76.09
N CYS A 10 13.89 21.74 -75.68
CA CYS A 10 12.91 21.66 -74.58
C CYS A 10 13.65 21.70 -73.24
N LEU A 11 13.45 22.79 -72.48
CA LEU A 11 13.90 22.90 -71.10
C LEU A 11 12.88 22.24 -70.19
N THR A 12 13.19 21.05 -69.68
CA THR A 12 12.40 20.41 -68.63
C THR A 12 12.85 20.95 -67.27
N SER A 13 12.01 21.79 -66.66
CA SER A 13 12.18 22.24 -65.28
C SER A 13 11.78 21.11 -64.35
N ALA A 14 12.76 20.50 -63.66
CA ALA A 14 12.50 19.55 -62.57
C ALA A 14 12.11 20.31 -61.28
N PHE A 15 10.85 20.21 -60.92
CA PHE A 15 10.38 20.67 -59.58
C PHE A 15 10.83 19.66 -58.55
N VAL A 16 11.82 19.99 -57.71
CA VAL A 16 12.19 19.22 -56.51
C VAL A 16 11.23 19.60 -55.38
N CYS A 17 10.21 18.75 -55.12
CA CYS A 17 9.40 18.85 -53.91
C CYS A 17 10.21 18.41 -52.69
N LEU A 18 10.70 19.36 -51.89
CA LEU A 18 11.23 19.11 -50.57
C LEU A 18 10.03 18.77 -49.62
N ALA A 19 9.80 17.49 -49.44
CA ALA A 19 8.89 17.04 -48.38
C ALA A 19 9.55 17.28 -47.02
N THR A 20 9.13 18.33 -46.31
CA THR A 20 9.49 18.55 -44.91
C THR A 20 8.75 17.51 -44.06
N TRP A 21 9.48 16.49 -43.63
CA TRP A 21 8.98 15.53 -42.63
C TRP A 21 8.96 16.24 -41.27
N THR A 22 7.78 16.74 -40.89
CA THR A 22 7.55 17.17 -39.52
C THR A 22 7.44 15.89 -38.65
N ALA A 23 8.48 15.62 -37.88
CA ALA A 23 8.40 14.56 -36.87
C ALA A 23 7.23 14.87 -35.93
N ALA A 24 6.24 13.97 -35.89
CA ALA A 24 5.16 14.06 -34.89
C ALA A 24 5.77 14.05 -33.51
N PRO A 25 5.27 14.88 -32.57
CA PRO A 25 5.78 14.85 -31.20
C PRO A 25 5.62 13.43 -30.64
N ALA A 26 6.71 12.89 -30.09
CA ALA A 26 6.71 11.57 -29.48
C ALA A 26 5.63 11.57 -28.38
N GLN A 27 4.63 10.71 -28.51
CA GLN A 27 3.65 10.53 -27.44
C GLN A 27 4.40 10.10 -26.17
N PRO A 28 4.08 10.70 -25.01
CA PRO A 28 4.68 10.29 -23.75
C PRO A 28 4.43 8.79 -23.57
N ALA A 29 5.49 8.03 -23.30
CA ALA A 29 5.39 6.60 -23.05
C ALA A 29 4.37 6.35 -21.94
N LYS A 30 3.44 5.39 -22.15
CA LYS A 30 2.45 5.01 -21.14
C LYS A 30 3.18 4.73 -19.82
N PRO A 31 2.69 5.24 -18.68
CA PRO A 31 3.33 5.00 -17.40
C PRO A 31 3.37 3.47 -17.16
N ASN A 32 4.56 2.92 -17.16
CA ASN A 32 4.80 1.52 -16.82
C ASN A 32 4.91 1.44 -15.30
N LEU A 33 4.05 0.65 -14.67
CA LEU A 33 4.00 0.49 -13.21
C LEU A 33 5.37 0.08 -12.63
N GLN A 34 6.13 -0.77 -13.35
CA GLN A 34 7.48 -1.15 -12.95
C GLN A 34 8.43 0.07 -12.91
N ASN A 35 8.37 0.93 -13.91
CA ASN A 35 9.17 2.15 -13.93
C ASN A 35 8.79 3.11 -12.80
N ALA A 36 7.49 3.24 -12.50
CA ALA A 36 6.98 4.05 -11.40
C ALA A 36 7.49 3.54 -10.05
N VAL A 37 7.44 2.23 -9.81
CA VAL A 37 7.98 1.60 -8.60
C VAL A 37 9.48 1.85 -8.48
N SER A 38 10.25 1.62 -9.55
CA SER A 38 11.70 1.83 -9.55
C SER A 38 12.07 3.30 -9.30
N HIS A 39 11.32 4.23 -9.88
CA HIS A 39 11.55 5.67 -9.69
C HIS A 39 11.18 6.12 -8.27
N ALA A 40 10.05 5.69 -7.74
CA ALA A 40 9.61 6.04 -6.38
C ALA A 40 10.57 5.51 -5.31
N MET A 41 11.25 4.40 -5.57
CA MET A 41 12.23 3.78 -4.67
C MET A 41 13.67 4.24 -4.91
N ALA A 42 13.94 5.04 -5.95
CA ALA A 42 15.30 5.46 -6.29
C ALA A 42 16.00 6.14 -5.10
N GLY A 43 17.22 5.68 -4.78
CA GLY A 43 18.02 6.18 -3.66
C GLY A 43 17.53 5.78 -2.26
N ARG A 44 16.54 4.90 -2.14
CA ARG A 44 16.01 4.41 -0.86
C ARG A 44 16.41 2.96 -0.62
N ALA A 45 16.86 2.66 0.59
CA ALA A 45 17.09 1.28 1.03
C ALA A 45 15.75 0.66 1.48
N GLY A 46 15.41 -0.48 0.89
CA GLY A 46 14.15 -1.18 1.19
C GLY A 46 13.54 -1.82 -0.05
N THR A 47 12.25 -2.02 -0.03
CA THR A 47 11.50 -2.68 -1.11
C THR A 47 10.11 -2.06 -1.31
N ALA A 48 9.59 -2.17 -2.52
CA ALA A 48 8.18 -1.92 -2.83
C ALA A 48 7.69 -3.00 -3.81
N VAL A 49 6.54 -3.59 -3.52
CA VAL A 49 5.96 -4.66 -4.34
C VAL A 49 4.47 -4.40 -4.55
N VAL A 50 4.04 -4.55 -5.80
CA VAL A 50 2.63 -4.41 -6.21
C VAL A 50 2.12 -5.75 -6.71
N LEU A 51 0.97 -6.18 -6.19
CA LEU A 51 0.23 -7.37 -6.64
C LEU A 51 -1.06 -6.97 -7.36
N ASP A 52 -1.45 -7.77 -8.33
CA ASP A 52 -2.83 -7.82 -8.80
C ASP A 52 -3.71 -8.52 -7.74
N VAL A 53 -4.76 -7.87 -7.29
CA VAL A 53 -5.62 -8.39 -6.20
C VAL A 53 -6.30 -9.68 -6.62
N ARG A 54 -6.82 -9.77 -7.83
CA ARG A 54 -7.57 -10.92 -8.31
C ARG A 54 -6.69 -12.15 -8.50
N SER A 55 -5.62 -12.02 -9.27
CA SER A 55 -4.74 -13.15 -9.62
C SER A 55 -3.67 -13.44 -8.56
N GLY A 56 -3.32 -12.46 -7.72
CA GLY A 56 -2.19 -12.57 -6.79
C GLY A 56 -0.81 -12.47 -7.46
N ARG A 57 -0.74 -12.15 -8.76
CA ARG A 57 0.54 -12.03 -9.47
C ARG A 57 1.26 -10.74 -9.11
N VAL A 58 2.57 -10.80 -9.03
CA VAL A 58 3.42 -9.60 -8.93
C VAL A 58 3.33 -8.83 -10.24
N LEU A 59 2.91 -7.55 -10.17
CA LEU A 59 2.84 -6.63 -11.30
C LEU A 59 4.10 -5.78 -11.44
N ALA A 60 4.70 -5.40 -10.32
CA ALA A 60 5.93 -4.63 -10.26
C ALA A 60 6.62 -4.84 -8.91
N ALA A 61 7.94 -4.78 -8.91
CA ALA A 61 8.72 -4.90 -7.69
C ALA A 61 10.04 -4.13 -7.77
N TYR A 62 10.47 -3.59 -6.64
CA TYR A 62 11.81 -3.10 -6.41
C TYR A 62 12.41 -3.92 -5.27
N HIS A 63 13.57 -4.56 -5.49
CA HIS A 63 14.24 -5.47 -4.56
C HIS A 63 13.30 -6.55 -3.99
N LEU A 64 12.75 -7.39 -4.86
CA LEU A 64 11.87 -8.49 -4.47
C LEU A 64 12.54 -9.49 -3.52
N ASP A 65 13.85 -9.66 -3.63
CA ASP A 65 14.67 -10.48 -2.74
C ASP A 65 14.69 -9.92 -1.30
N VAL A 66 14.73 -8.61 -1.12
CA VAL A 66 14.56 -7.95 0.19
C VAL A 66 13.14 -8.21 0.71
N ALA A 67 12.12 -8.06 -0.15
CA ALA A 67 10.73 -8.32 0.22
C ALA A 67 10.51 -9.78 0.69
N ALA A 68 11.24 -10.72 0.11
CA ALA A 68 11.13 -12.14 0.39
C ALA A 68 11.82 -12.56 1.71
N ARG A 69 12.85 -11.84 2.14
CA ARG A 69 13.75 -12.33 3.21
C ARG A 69 13.89 -11.41 4.41
N ARG A 70 13.56 -10.12 4.28
CA ARG A 70 13.71 -9.16 5.37
C ARG A 70 12.61 -9.34 6.42
N VAL A 71 12.95 -9.88 7.58
CA VAL A 71 12.03 -10.15 8.69
C VAL A 71 12.21 -9.08 9.76
N VAL A 72 11.16 -8.31 10.03
CA VAL A 72 11.16 -7.23 11.04
C VAL A 72 9.78 -7.04 11.65
N PHE A 73 9.69 -6.23 12.71
CA PHE A 73 8.41 -5.84 13.30
C PHE A 73 7.56 -5.01 12.32
N PRO A 74 6.27 -5.31 12.16
CA PRO A 74 5.37 -4.55 11.27
C PRO A 74 4.96 -3.20 11.87
N GLY A 75 5.13 -3.01 13.18
CA GLY A 75 4.55 -1.87 13.88
C GLY A 75 3.05 -1.76 13.64
N SER A 76 2.55 -0.54 13.58
CA SER A 76 1.11 -0.29 13.41
C SER A 76 0.48 -0.80 12.11
N SER A 77 1.26 -1.28 11.15
CA SER A 77 0.70 -1.87 9.92
C SER A 77 -0.03 -3.21 10.16
N ILE A 78 0.13 -3.83 11.35
CA ILE A 78 -0.59 -5.04 11.77
C ILE A 78 -2.00 -4.74 12.33
N LYS A 79 -2.28 -3.51 12.78
CA LYS A 79 -3.55 -3.16 13.45
C LYS A 79 -4.83 -3.48 12.66
N PRO A 80 -4.87 -3.42 11.33
CA PRO A 80 -6.04 -3.88 10.58
C PRO A 80 -6.40 -5.33 10.87
N PHE A 81 -5.43 -6.21 11.03
CA PHE A 81 -5.65 -7.63 11.35
C PHE A 81 -6.07 -7.83 12.81
N THR A 82 -5.56 -6.99 13.73
CA THR A 82 -6.08 -6.93 15.10
C THR A 82 -7.55 -6.52 15.12
N LEU A 83 -7.93 -5.51 14.32
CA LEU A 83 -9.31 -5.07 14.24
C LEU A 83 -10.19 -6.15 13.58
N LEU A 84 -9.71 -6.82 12.53
CA LEU A 84 -10.39 -7.94 11.89
C LEU A 84 -10.72 -9.02 12.91
N ALA A 85 -9.74 -9.49 13.68
CA ALA A 85 -9.93 -10.51 14.72
C ALA A 85 -10.98 -10.10 15.78
N LEU A 86 -10.98 -8.82 16.17
CA LEU A 86 -11.93 -8.26 17.14
C LEU A 86 -13.36 -8.17 16.58
N LEU A 87 -13.52 -7.76 15.33
CA LEU A 87 -14.82 -7.67 14.65
C LEU A 87 -15.40 -9.07 14.38
N GLU A 88 -14.61 -9.99 13.84
CA GLU A 88 -15.04 -11.36 13.54
C GLU A 88 -15.45 -12.13 14.81
N SER A 89 -14.77 -11.90 15.92
CA SER A 89 -15.11 -12.51 17.20
C SER A 89 -16.24 -11.81 17.96
N GLY A 90 -16.78 -10.68 17.41
CA GLY A 90 -17.81 -9.90 18.06
C GLY A 90 -17.37 -9.17 19.35
N LYS A 91 -16.05 -9.09 19.60
CA LYS A 91 -15.50 -8.39 20.77
C LYS A 91 -15.48 -6.86 20.63
N VAL A 92 -15.57 -6.39 19.40
CA VAL A 92 -15.72 -4.99 19.01
C VAL A 92 -16.83 -4.92 17.96
N SER A 93 -17.63 -3.86 18.02
CA SER A 93 -18.61 -3.51 16.99
C SER A 93 -18.34 -2.08 16.50
N GLN A 94 -19.03 -1.65 15.46
CA GLN A 94 -18.93 -0.27 14.94
C GLN A 94 -19.20 0.80 16.01
N GLN A 95 -20.00 0.48 17.04
CA GLN A 95 -20.35 1.36 18.14
C GLN A 95 -19.35 1.34 19.32
N THR A 96 -18.31 0.53 19.24
CA THR A 96 -17.30 0.42 20.30
C THR A 96 -16.38 1.65 20.30
N ALA A 97 -16.74 2.68 21.06
CA ALA A 97 -15.97 3.91 21.14
C ALA A 97 -15.18 4.03 22.45
N LEU A 98 -13.93 4.48 22.40
CA LEU A 98 -13.07 4.68 23.56
C LEU A 98 -12.37 6.05 23.51
N VAL A 99 -12.27 6.69 24.67
CA VAL A 99 -11.46 7.91 24.82
C VAL A 99 -9.98 7.55 24.76
N CYS A 100 -9.23 8.22 23.89
CA CYS A 100 -7.78 8.03 23.80
C CYS A 100 -7.10 8.63 25.03
N ARG A 101 -6.39 7.80 25.80
CA ARG A 101 -5.63 8.24 26.98
C ARG A 101 -4.34 8.97 26.65
N ARG A 102 -3.92 9.03 25.39
CA ARG A 102 -2.71 9.68 24.86
C ARG A 102 -1.41 9.03 25.34
N SER A 103 -1.18 8.99 26.63
CA SER A 103 -0.01 8.34 27.21
C SER A 103 -0.29 6.85 27.41
N VAL A 104 0.52 6.01 26.78
CA VAL A 104 0.41 4.56 26.79
C VAL A 104 1.76 3.98 27.22
N SER A 105 1.76 3.29 28.38
CA SER A 105 2.92 2.56 28.87
C SER A 105 2.52 1.10 29.10
N ILE A 106 3.21 0.16 28.43
CA ILE A 106 2.92 -1.27 28.47
C ILE A 106 4.24 -2.01 28.64
N GLY A 107 4.37 -2.79 29.73
CA GLY A 107 5.60 -3.56 29.98
C GLY A 107 6.88 -2.70 30.00
N GLY A 108 6.79 -1.47 30.49
CA GLY A 108 7.91 -0.50 30.50
C GLY A 108 8.14 0.24 29.16
N HIS A 109 7.45 -0.11 28.10
CA HIS A 109 7.56 0.57 26.80
C HIS A 109 6.62 1.78 26.74
N LYS A 110 7.15 2.95 26.42
CA LYS A 110 6.38 4.16 26.16
C LYS A 110 5.92 4.20 24.71
N LEU A 111 4.61 4.10 24.51
CA LEU A 111 3.96 3.94 23.20
C LEU A 111 2.84 4.97 23.01
N ASP A 112 3.16 6.24 23.29
CA ASP A 112 2.20 7.33 23.26
C ASP A 112 1.55 7.51 21.88
N CYS A 113 0.30 7.99 21.88
CA CYS A 113 -0.42 8.30 20.67
C CYS A 113 0.05 9.65 20.11
N THR A 114 0.48 9.66 18.84
CA THR A 114 1.00 10.84 18.15
C THR A 114 -0.03 11.58 17.28
N HIS A 115 -1.23 10.97 17.09
CA HIS A 115 -2.31 11.62 16.33
C HIS A 115 -2.83 12.90 17.02
N PRO A 116 -3.56 13.80 16.33
CA PRO A 116 -4.19 14.97 16.94
C PRO A 116 -5.10 14.61 18.13
N VAL A 117 -5.26 15.53 19.07
CA VAL A 117 -6.23 15.37 20.17
C VAL A 117 -7.63 15.35 19.60
N THR A 118 -8.43 14.36 19.97
CA THR A 118 -9.83 14.22 19.56
C THR A 118 -10.74 14.65 20.72
N ALA A 119 -11.77 15.45 20.41
CA ALA A 119 -12.74 15.88 21.41
C ALA A 119 -13.72 14.77 21.82
N GLN A 120 -13.91 13.79 20.94
CA GLN A 120 -14.86 12.68 21.13
C GLN A 120 -14.11 11.35 21.27
N PRO A 121 -14.73 10.34 21.88
CA PRO A 121 -14.23 8.97 21.84
C PRO A 121 -14.04 8.51 20.39
N LEU A 122 -13.00 7.73 20.13
CA LEU A 122 -12.73 7.15 18.82
C LEU A 122 -13.51 5.85 18.66
N ASP A 123 -14.28 5.74 17.59
CA ASP A 123 -14.81 4.47 17.09
C ASP A 123 -13.70 3.62 16.43
N PRO A 124 -13.96 2.35 16.05
CA PRO A 124 -12.92 1.49 15.48
C PRO A 124 -12.29 2.03 14.20
N ALA A 125 -13.09 2.66 13.32
CA ALA A 125 -12.60 3.23 12.07
C ALA A 125 -11.66 4.41 12.33
N GLN A 126 -12.06 5.34 13.17
CA GLN A 126 -11.26 6.49 13.57
C GLN A 126 -9.99 6.05 14.33
N ALA A 127 -10.10 5.06 15.22
CA ALA A 127 -8.95 4.51 15.95
C ALA A 127 -7.92 3.88 14.98
N LEU A 128 -8.38 3.21 13.92
CA LEU A 128 -7.52 2.68 12.88
C LEU A 128 -6.91 3.80 12.03
N ALA A 129 -7.71 4.78 11.61
CA ALA A 129 -7.27 5.93 10.84
C ALA A 129 -6.15 6.71 11.54
N TYR A 130 -6.34 6.99 12.82
CA TYR A 130 -5.38 7.68 13.67
C TYR A 130 -4.29 6.78 14.26
N SER A 131 -4.34 5.48 13.98
CA SER A 131 -3.35 4.52 14.52
C SER A 131 -3.26 4.52 16.06
N CYS A 132 -4.39 4.71 16.76
CA CYS A 132 -4.45 4.95 18.20
C CYS A 132 -3.96 3.74 19.03
N ASN A 133 -2.77 3.85 19.64
CA ASN A 133 -2.22 2.80 20.49
C ASN A 133 -3.10 2.54 21.71
N SER A 134 -3.64 3.60 22.33
CA SER A 134 -4.54 3.50 23.48
C SER A 134 -5.79 2.65 23.19
N TYR A 135 -6.41 2.85 22.02
CA TYR A 135 -7.56 2.05 21.61
C TYR A 135 -7.18 0.57 21.44
N PHE A 136 -6.22 0.28 20.56
CA PHE A 136 -5.89 -1.10 20.20
C PHE A 136 -5.34 -1.91 21.37
N SER A 137 -4.49 -1.34 22.22
CA SER A 137 -3.99 -2.02 23.41
C SER A 137 -5.10 -2.32 24.42
N THR A 138 -6.11 -1.45 24.51
CA THR A 138 -7.25 -1.66 25.43
C THR A 138 -8.19 -2.75 24.92
N VAL A 139 -8.59 -2.70 23.62
CA VAL A 139 -9.56 -3.68 23.10
C VAL A 139 -8.96 -5.06 22.85
N ALA A 140 -7.64 -5.16 22.67
CA ALA A 140 -6.95 -6.45 22.51
C ALA A 140 -7.24 -7.39 23.68
N LEU A 141 -7.31 -6.88 24.90
CA LEU A 141 -7.60 -7.66 26.11
C LEU A 141 -9.04 -8.21 26.17
N ARG A 142 -9.88 -7.92 25.19
CA ARG A 142 -11.21 -8.55 25.04
C ARG A 142 -11.16 -9.89 24.34
N LEU A 143 -10.08 -10.16 23.60
CA LEU A 143 -9.84 -11.46 22.98
C LEU A 143 -9.49 -12.50 24.05
N ALA A 144 -9.86 -13.74 23.79
CA ALA A 144 -9.38 -14.84 24.62
C ALA A 144 -7.86 -15.03 24.41
N PRO A 145 -7.13 -15.52 25.42
CA PRO A 145 -5.73 -15.87 25.27
C PRO A 145 -5.50 -16.70 23.99
N GLU A 146 -4.43 -16.44 23.29
CA GLU A 146 -4.07 -17.08 22.00
C GLU A 146 -4.97 -16.75 20.81
N GLN A 147 -6.11 -16.12 20.98
CA GLN A 147 -7.04 -15.85 19.88
C GLN A 147 -6.42 -14.91 18.85
N LEU A 148 -5.75 -13.84 19.30
CA LEU A 148 -5.08 -12.90 18.40
C LEU A 148 -3.97 -13.59 17.59
N ARG A 149 -3.16 -14.42 18.25
CA ARG A 149 -2.13 -15.22 17.60
C ARG A 149 -2.71 -16.14 16.54
N ALA A 150 -3.78 -16.87 16.89
CA ALA A 150 -4.45 -17.78 15.97
C ALA A 150 -5.00 -17.04 14.74
N SER A 151 -5.61 -15.86 14.94
CA SER A 151 -6.09 -15.01 13.84
C SER A 151 -4.94 -14.57 12.94
N PHE A 152 -3.83 -14.09 13.47
CA PHE A 152 -2.67 -13.69 12.66
C PHE A 152 -2.12 -14.86 11.82
N VAL A 153 -2.03 -16.06 12.40
CA VAL A 153 -1.60 -17.27 11.66
C VAL A 153 -2.61 -17.63 10.56
N GLN A 154 -3.91 -17.53 10.84
CA GLN A 154 -4.98 -17.74 9.86
C GLN A 154 -4.93 -16.71 8.72
N ASP A 155 -4.60 -15.44 9.01
CA ASP A 155 -4.38 -14.38 8.04
C ASP A 155 -3.11 -14.58 7.21
N GLY A 156 -2.33 -15.61 7.51
CA GLY A 156 -1.17 -16.06 6.74
C GLY A 156 0.16 -15.50 7.24
N PHE A 157 0.23 -14.87 8.41
CA PHE A 157 1.50 -14.52 9.02
C PHE A 157 2.21 -15.78 9.56
N ALA A 158 3.53 -15.73 9.64
CA ALA A 158 4.41 -16.87 9.95
C ALA A 158 4.35 -18.01 8.89
N ALA A 159 4.16 -17.65 7.62
CA ALA A 159 4.16 -18.61 6.52
C ALA A 159 4.65 -17.97 5.22
N VAL A 160 5.46 -18.68 4.45
CA VAL A 160 5.91 -18.25 3.12
C VAL A 160 4.74 -17.99 2.19
N THR A 161 4.90 -17.05 1.26
CA THR A 161 3.82 -16.59 0.39
C THR A 161 3.79 -17.26 -0.98
N ALA A 162 4.88 -17.87 -1.39
CA ALA A 162 5.13 -18.42 -2.73
C ALA A 162 5.12 -17.33 -3.84
N LEU A 163 5.41 -16.08 -3.51
CA LEU A 163 5.50 -14.95 -4.46
C LEU A 163 6.92 -14.77 -5.01
N ALA A 164 7.92 -15.32 -4.34
CA ALA A 164 9.32 -15.27 -4.74
C ALA A 164 10.02 -16.60 -4.41
N ALA A 165 11.21 -16.80 -5.00
CA ALA A 165 12.09 -17.88 -4.58
C ALA A 165 12.76 -17.54 -3.23
N ASP A 166 13.19 -18.56 -2.49
CA ASP A 166 13.99 -18.44 -1.26
C ASP A 166 13.36 -17.50 -0.21
N GLU A 167 12.03 -17.60 -0.02
CA GLU A 167 11.33 -16.84 0.99
C GLU A 167 11.67 -17.30 2.41
N THR A 168 11.80 -16.34 3.31
CA THR A 168 11.78 -16.54 4.75
C THR A 168 10.38 -16.19 5.27
N SER A 169 9.92 -16.85 6.32
CA SER A 169 8.72 -16.44 7.04
C SER A 169 9.06 -15.65 8.30
N GLY A 170 8.16 -14.75 8.67
CA GLY A 170 8.17 -14.14 9.99
C GLY A 170 7.74 -15.12 11.09
N SER A 171 7.32 -14.58 12.21
CA SER A 171 6.87 -15.38 13.36
C SER A 171 5.73 -14.69 14.11
N VAL A 172 4.88 -15.49 14.77
CA VAL A 172 3.86 -15.00 15.70
C VAL A 172 4.03 -15.76 17.03
N ALA A 173 4.61 -15.07 18.00
CA ALA A 173 4.90 -15.64 19.30
C ALA A 173 3.62 -15.85 20.13
N ARG A 174 3.69 -16.75 21.09
CA ARG A 174 2.65 -16.93 22.09
C ARG A 174 2.83 -15.89 23.20
N ALA A 175 1.82 -15.05 23.42
CA ALA A 175 1.81 -14.11 24.55
C ALA A 175 1.70 -14.85 25.89
N GLN A 176 2.51 -14.45 26.86
CA GLN A 176 2.56 -15.03 28.21
C GLN A 176 1.93 -14.12 29.28
N SER A 177 1.58 -12.88 28.88
CA SER A 177 0.96 -11.89 29.78
C SER A 177 0.06 -10.94 28.99
N PRO A 178 -0.87 -10.24 29.68
CA PRO A 178 -1.70 -9.21 29.08
C PRO A 178 -0.89 -8.09 28.37
N GLU A 179 0.27 -7.71 28.92
CA GLU A 179 1.14 -6.70 28.33
C GLU A 179 1.69 -7.17 26.98
N GLN A 180 2.05 -8.45 26.88
CA GLN A 180 2.51 -9.03 25.62
C GLN A 180 1.40 -9.10 24.57
N GLU A 181 0.15 -9.42 24.98
CA GLU A 181 -1.02 -9.36 24.09
C GLU A 181 -1.27 -7.94 23.57
N GLN A 182 -1.19 -6.94 24.47
CA GLN A 182 -1.34 -5.53 24.10
C GLN A 182 -0.26 -5.08 23.10
N LEU A 183 1.01 -5.45 23.35
CA LEU A 183 2.13 -5.12 22.46
C LEU A 183 2.02 -5.85 21.12
N GLN A 184 1.58 -7.11 21.11
CA GLN A 184 1.36 -7.89 19.90
C GLN A 184 0.27 -7.25 19.03
N ALA A 185 -0.84 -6.80 19.62
CA ALA A 185 -1.96 -6.17 18.94
C ALA A 185 -1.59 -4.87 18.21
N ILE A 186 -0.53 -4.19 18.63
CA ILE A 186 -0.03 -2.96 17.98
C ILE A 186 1.26 -3.17 17.19
N GLY A 187 1.75 -4.42 17.10
CA GLY A 187 2.93 -4.80 16.32
C GLY A 187 4.26 -4.40 16.94
N ALA A 188 4.31 -4.23 18.26
CA ALA A 188 5.50 -3.82 18.98
C ALA A 188 6.24 -4.98 19.66
N TRP A 189 5.62 -6.19 19.69
CA TRP A 189 6.20 -7.39 20.24
C TRP A 189 5.56 -8.65 19.67
N GLY A 190 6.32 -9.73 19.56
CA GLY A 190 5.82 -11.09 19.32
C GLY A 190 5.23 -11.33 17.92
N VAL A 191 5.31 -10.38 17.01
CA VAL A 191 4.97 -10.57 15.60
C VAL A 191 6.04 -9.95 14.73
N THR A 192 6.65 -10.76 13.88
CA THR A 192 7.57 -10.31 12.84
C THR A 192 7.06 -10.78 11.49
N VAL A 193 7.31 -10.00 10.44
CA VAL A 193 6.81 -10.29 9.11
C VAL A 193 7.86 -9.98 8.05
N THR A 194 7.78 -10.64 6.92
CA THR A 194 8.40 -10.15 5.70
C THR A 194 7.48 -9.15 4.98
N PRO A 195 8.02 -8.26 4.13
CA PRO A 195 7.17 -7.43 3.27
C PRO A 195 6.19 -8.23 2.40
N LEU A 196 6.56 -9.42 1.94
CA LEU A 196 5.64 -10.28 1.17
C LEU A 196 4.51 -10.84 2.02
N GLU A 197 4.76 -11.25 3.27
CA GLU A 197 3.69 -11.69 4.18
C GLU A 197 2.69 -10.57 4.44
N LEU A 198 3.20 -9.35 4.72
CA LEU A 198 2.32 -8.20 4.94
C LEU A 198 1.51 -7.87 3.69
N LEU A 199 2.13 -7.88 2.50
CA LEU A 199 1.47 -7.66 1.23
C LEU A 199 0.37 -8.69 0.96
N ARG A 200 0.63 -9.98 1.21
CA ARG A 200 -0.36 -11.05 1.09
C ARG A 200 -1.56 -10.79 2.02
N GLY A 201 -1.31 -10.40 3.26
CA GLY A 201 -2.36 -10.03 4.21
C GLY A 201 -3.22 -8.88 3.68
N TYR A 202 -2.60 -7.80 3.18
CA TYR A 202 -3.35 -6.67 2.61
C TYR A 202 -4.10 -7.02 1.32
N ARG A 203 -3.58 -7.94 0.50
CA ARG A 203 -4.35 -8.50 -0.61
C ARG A 203 -5.59 -9.25 -0.12
N GLN A 204 -5.50 -9.99 0.98
CA GLN A 204 -6.67 -10.66 1.59
C GLN A 204 -7.69 -9.64 2.11
N LEU A 205 -7.25 -8.55 2.77
CA LEU A 205 -8.13 -7.45 3.17
C LEU A 205 -8.83 -6.82 1.96
N ALA A 206 -8.11 -6.63 0.85
CA ALA A 206 -8.69 -6.12 -0.40
C ALA A 206 -9.78 -7.07 -0.96
N LEU A 207 -9.54 -8.38 -0.95
CA LEU A 207 -10.52 -9.38 -1.36
C LEU A 207 -11.74 -9.44 -0.42
N LEU A 208 -11.55 -9.19 0.88
CA LEU A 208 -12.64 -9.09 1.85
C LEU A 208 -13.45 -7.81 1.64
N ALA A 209 -12.79 -6.67 1.37
CA ALA A 209 -13.46 -5.40 1.08
C ALA A 209 -14.42 -5.52 -0.11
N ALA A 210 -14.03 -6.26 -1.16
CA ALA A 210 -14.88 -6.52 -2.32
C ALA A 210 -16.13 -7.38 -2.02
N LYS A 211 -16.22 -8.01 -0.84
CA LYS A 211 -17.40 -8.79 -0.43
C LYS A 211 -18.49 -7.94 0.23
N HIS A 212 -18.17 -6.70 0.62
CA HIS A 212 -19.11 -5.77 1.27
C HIS A 212 -19.82 -6.34 2.50
N ASP A 213 -19.09 -7.05 3.38
CA ASP A 213 -19.64 -7.53 4.65
C ASP A 213 -19.75 -6.36 5.64
N ALA A 214 -20.98 -5.93 5.91
CA ALA A 214 -21.28 -4.79 6.78
C ALA A 214 -20.71 -4.92 8.20
N ARG A 215 -20.43 -6.14 8.68
CA ARG A 215 -19.78 -6.35 9.98
C ARG A 215 -18.35 -5.83 10.00
N LEU A 216 -17.72 -5.72 8.84
CA LEU A 216 -16.33 -5.29 8.65
C LEU A 216 -16.20 -3.83 8.17
N ASP A 217 -17.30 -3.09 8.01
CA ASP A 217 -17.29 -1.70 7.49
C ASP A 217 -16.30 -0.81 8.25
N SER A 218 -16.26 -0.90 9.60
CA SER A 218 -15.32 -0.12 10.40
C SER A 218 -13.85 -0.37 10.06
N LEU A 219 -13.51 -1.58 9.61
CA LEU A 219 -12.15 -1.91 9.17
C LEU A 219 -11.83 -1.21 7.85
N PHE A 220 -12.71 -1.35 6.86
CA PHE A 220 -12.47 -0.80 5.52
C PHE A 220 -12.59 0.72 5.49
N ASP A 221 -13.56 1.28 6.21
CA ASP A 221 -13.67 2.72 6.44
C ASP A 221 -12.41 3.26 7.14
N GLY A 222 -11.91 2.59 8.16
CA GLY A 222 -10.72 2.98 8.88
C GLY A 222 -9.47 2.97 8.01
N LEU A 223 -9.32 1.98 7.12
CA LEU A 223 -8.23 1.93 6.14
C LEU A 223 -8.32 3.07 5.11
N GLN A 224 -9.52 3.39 4.62
CA GLN A 224 -9.73 4.52 3.71
C GLN A 224 -9.54 5.86 4.43
N GLN A 225 -10.07 6.02 5.64
CA GLN A 225 -9.90 7.22 6.47
C GLN A 225 -8.44 7.45 6.86
N SER A 226 -7.66 6.38 7.10
CA SER A 226 -6.21 6.48 7.34
C SER A 226 -5.50 7.24 6.23
N VAL A 227 -5.89 7.02 4.98
CA VAL A 227 -5.30 7.66 3.80
C VAL A 227 -5.97 9.01 3.49
N SER A 228 -7.26 9.18 3.78
CA SER A 228 -7.94 10.45 3.46
C SER A 228 -7.58 11.59 4.40
N TYR A 229 -7.47 11.34 5.71
CA TYR A 229 -7.15 12.37 6.71
C TYR A 229 -6.31 11.87 7.89
N GLY A 230 -6.10 10.55 7.99
CA GLY A 230 -5.40 9.92 9.11
C GLY A 230 -3.89 9.90 8.95
N MET A 231 -3.25 8.95 9.63
CA MET A 231 -1.78 8.85 9.69
C MET A 231 -1.11 8.44 8.37
N GLY A 232 -1.89 8.02 7.38
CA GLY A 232 -1.43 7.66 6.05
C GLY A 232 -1.77 8.66 4.96
N HIS A 233 -2.20 9.89 5.30
CA HIS A 233 -2.72 10.87 4.34
C HIS A 233 -1.73 11.22 3.22
N GLU A 234 -0.42 11.12 3.46
CA GLU A 234 0.60 11.31 2.43
C GLU A 234 0.57 10.24 1.32
N ALA A 235 -0.15 9.13 1.52
CA ALA A 235 -0.30 8.10 0.49
C ALA A 235 -1.43 8.40 -0.52
N GLN A 236 -2.29 9.42 -0.26
CA GLN A 236 -3.39 9.78 -1.15
C GLN A 236 -2.86 10.43 -2.44
N PRO A 237 -3.10 9.82 -3.62
CA PRO A 237 -2.75 10.47 -4.88
C PRO A 237 -3.67 11.65 -5.18
N ALA A 238 -3.20 12.61 -5.98
CA ALA A 238 -4.01 13.75 -6.43
C ALA A 238 -5.18 13.36 -7.34
N ALA A 239 -5.14 12.16 -7.93
CA ALA A 239 -6.24 11.61 -8.74
C ALA A 239 -7.49 11.32 -7.87
N ALA A 240 -8.67 11.29 -8.50
CA ALA A 240 -9.94 11.01 -7.83
C ALA A 240 -10.04 9.57 -7.23
N MET A 241 -9.05 8.71 -7.48
CA MET A 241 -9.00 7.35 -6.96
C MET A 241 -8.75 7.35 -5.45
N LYS A 242 -9.68 6.79 -4.70
CA LYS A 242 -9.52 6.58 -3.27
C LYS A 242 -8.64 5.37 -2.99
N VAL A 243 -7.78 5.48 -1.98
CA VAL A 243 -6.86 4.45 -1.53
C VAL A 243 -7.24 4.03 -0.11
N ALA A 244 -7.08 2.76 0.19
CA ALA A 244 -7.18 2.21 1.54
C ALA A 244 -5.81 1.66 1.97
N GLY A 245 -5.37 1.97 3.19
CA GLY A 245 -4.06 1.49 3.64
C GLY A 245 -3.69 1.95 5.05
N LYS A 246 -2.57 1.44 5.51
CA LYS A 246 -2.06 1.70 6.87
C LYS A 246 -0.55 1.90 6.87
N THR A 247 -0.11 2.85 7.65
CA THR A 247 1.30 3.09 7.96
C THR A 247 1.75 2.26 9.15
N GLY A 248 3.02 1.91 9.15
CA GLY A 248 3.71 1.32 10.29
C GLY A 248 5.05 2.03 10.51
N THR A 249 5.42 2.19 11.77
CA THR A 249 6.75 2.64 12.18
C THR A 249 7.18 1.73 13.31
N ALA A 250 8.30 1.06 13.15
CA ALA A 250 8.84 0.12 14.13
C ALA A 250 10.29 0.44 14.43
N PRO A 251 10.75 0.38 15.71
CA PRO A 251 12.16 0.57 16.03
C PRO A 251 13.01 -0.51 15.36
N THR A 252 14.23 -0.16 14.97
CA THR A 252 15.25 -1.15 14.60
C THR A 252 15.76 -1.87 15.85
N GLU A 253 16.39 -3.02 15.67
CA GLU A 253 16.99 -3.78 16.79
C GLU A 253 18.00 -2.94 17.57
N GLU A 254 18.76 -2.08 16.88
CA GLU A 254 19.75 -1.18 17.48
C GLU A 254 19.11 0.05 18.14
N GLY A 255 17.81 0.30 17.92
CA GLY A 255 17.08 1.43 18.48
C GLY A 255 17.49 2.81 17.94
N ALA A 256 18.44 2.86 17.00
CA ALA A 256 18.98 4.11 16.47
C ALA A 256 18.05 4.82 15.46
N TRP A 257 17.18 4.06 14.79
CA TRP A 257 16.19 4.54 13.80
C TRP A 257 14.92 3.72 13.85
N THR A 258 14.03 4.06 12.92
CA THR A 258 12.80 3.29 12.73
C THR A 258 12.72 2.78 11.30
N HIS A 259 12.17 1.57 11.14
CA HIS A 259 11.69 1.08 9.86
C HIS A 259 10.38 1.77 9.51
N ALA A 260 10.20 2.08 8.22
CA ALA A 260 8.98 2.69 7.71
C ALA A 260 8.19 1.71 6.85
N TRP A 261 6.89 1.61 7.11
CA TRP A 261 5.96 0.77 6.39
C TRP A 261 4.78 1.56 5.85
N PHE A 262 4.35 1.20 4.66
CA PHE A 262 3.00 1.44 4.17
C PHE A 262 2.52 0.16 3.49
N ALA A 263 1.30 -0.26 3.81
CA ALA A 263 0.64 -1.32 3.07
C ALA A 263 -0.82 -0.93 2.83
N GLY A 264 -1.34 -1.27 1.64
CA GLY A 264 -2.68 -0.85 1.25
C GLY A 264 -3.09 -1.40 -0.11
N TYR A 265 -4.24 -0.94 -0.58
CA TYR A 265 -4.80 -1.35 -1.87
C TYR A 265 -5.57 -0.22 -2.53
N ALA A 266 -5.77 -0.32 -3.82
CA ALA A 266 -6.50 0.64 -4.63
C ALA A 266 -7.20 -0.03 -5.83
N PRO A 267 -8.34 0.54 -6.28
CA PRO A 267 -9.21 1.51 -5.59
C PRO A 267 -9.77 0.96 -4.27
N ALA A 268 -10.18 1.83 -3.35
CA ALA A 268 -10.65 1.41 -2.02
C ALA A 268 -11.95 0.57 -2.07
N GLN A 269 -12.88 0.89 -2.99
CA GLN A 269 -14.18 0.21 -3.11
C GLN A 269 -14.15 -1.02 -4.03
N ASP A 270 -13.31 -1.02 -5.05
CA ASP A 270 -13.15 -2.14 -6.00
C ASP A 270 -11.65 -2.40 -6.19
N PRO A 271 -11.02 -3.10 -5.26
CA PRO A 271 -9.58 -3.25 -5.23
C PRO A 271 -9.03 -4.04 -6.43
N GLU A 272 -8.07 -3.46 -7.12
CA GLU A 272 -7.38 -4.08 -8.26
C GLU A 272 -5.91 -4.37 -7.96
N ILE A 273 -5.25 -3.49 -7.19
CA ILE A 273 -3.87 -3.69 -6.78
C ILE A 273 -3.72 -3.63 -5.26
N ALA A 274 -2.80 -4.44 -4.74
CA ALA A 274 -2.29 -4.33 -3.38
C ALA A 274 -0.81 -3.92 -3.43
N LEU A 275 -0.39 -3.09 -2.49
CA LEU A 275 0.95 -2.51 -2.43
C LEU A 275 1.53 -2.67 -1.03
N VAL A 276 2.80 -3.03 -0.94
CA VAL A 276 3.63 -2.83 0.24
C VAL A 276 4.83 -1.95 -0.10
N VAL A 277 5.16 -1.05 0.79
CA VAL A 277 6.42 -0.28 0.82
C VAL A 277 7.08 -0.53 2.17
N PHE A 278 8.32 -0.95 2.16
CA PHE A 278 9.19 -1.07 3.31
C PHE A 278 10.48 -0.27 3.08
N LEU A 279 10.83 0.56 4.05
CA LEU A 279 12.11 1.28 4.04
C LEU A 279 12.89 0.92 5.30
N GLU A 280 14.17 0.63 5.13
CA GLU A 280 15.08 0.29 6.24
C GLU A 280 15.20 1.44 7.26
N LYS A 281 15.01 2.69 6.81
CA LYS A 281 15.07 3.88 7.65
C LYS A 281 14.02 4.89 7.23
N GLY A 282 13.22 5.38 8.19
CA GLY A 282 12.22 6.42 7.96
C GLY A 282 10.99 6.28 8.85
N HIS A 283 9.97 7.06 8.52
CA HIS A 283 8.66 7.05 9.17
C HIS A 283 7.57 6.63 8.19
N GLY A 284 6.67 5.76 8.63
CA GLY A 284 5.60 5.23 7.78
C GLY A 284 4.68 6.32 7.20
N GLY A 285 4.34 7.32 8.02
CA GLY A 285 3.40 8.39 7.65
C GLY A 285 3.95 9.40 6.64
N SER A 286 5.26 9.58 6.55
CA SER A 286 5.90 10.50 5.60
C SER A 286 6.64 9.74 4.50
N ASP A 287 7.63 8.92 4.87
CA ASP A 287 8.55 8.36 3.88
C ASP A 287 7.92 7.22 3.07
N ALA A 288 7.39 6.17 3.74
CA ALA A 288 6.78 5.06 3.03
C ALA A 288 5.44 5.46 2.37
N ALA A 289 4.65 6.33 2.99
CA ALA A 289 3.40 6.83 2.44
C ALA A 289 3.62 7.67 1.17
N SER A 290 4.66 8.52 1.12
CA SER A 290 4.98 9.30 -0.08
C SER A 290 5.40 8.43 -1.27
N VAL A 291 6.14 7.35 -1.02
CA VAL A 291 6.47 6.34 -2.05
C VAL A 291 5.19 5.67 -2.56
N ALA A 292 4.30 5.26 -1.64
CA ALA A 292 3.03 4.65 -2.00
C ALA A 292 2.16 5.58 -2.85
N ARG A 293 2.10 6.90 -2.53
CA ARG A 293 1.40 7.91 -3.33
C ARG A 293 1.85 7.93 -4.78
N ALA A 294 3.17 7.95 -5.00
CA ALA A 294 3.73 7.98 -6.35
C ALA A 294 3.34 6.74 -7.17
N ILE A 295 3.34 5.56 -6.54
CA ILE A 295 2.96 4.29 -7.18
C ILE A 295 1.45 4.26 -7.48
N PHE A 296 0.60 4.67 -6.54
CA PHE A 296 -0.85 4.74 -6.74
C PHE A 296 -1.23 5.79 -7.79
N ALA A 297 -0.54 6.92 -7.86
CA ALA A 297 -0.75 7.93 -8.90
C ALA A 297 -0.48 7.36 -10.30
N ALA A 298 0.64 6.69 -10.49
CA ALA A 298 0.98 6.05 -11.77
C ALA A 298 -0.02 4.95 -12.15
N PHE A 299 -0.53 4.19 -11.18
CA PHE A 299 -1.60 3.22 -11.43
C PHE A 299 -2.88 3.91 -11.90
N ALA A 300 -3.32 4.98 -11.23
CA ALA A 300 -4.52 5.75 -11.60
C ALA A 300 -4.41 6.33 -13.03
N GLU A 301 -3.26 6.90 -13.39
CA GLU A 301 -2.99 7.41 -14.74
C GLU A 301 -3.07 6.29 -15.79
N SER A 302 -2.53 5.11 -15.49
CA SER A 302 -2.58 3.96 -16.39
C SER A 302 -4.02 3.48 -16.69
N LYS A 303 -4.93 3.63 -15.71
CA LYS A 303 -6.36 3.33 -15.86
C LYS A 303 -7.08 4.38 -16.71
N GLY A 304 -6.82 5.66 -16.50
CA GLY A 304 -7.40 6.74 -17.31
C GLY A 304 -7.04 6.61 -18.77
N ALA A 305 -5.79 6.24 -19.09
CA ALA A 305 -5.34 6.00 -20.44
C ALA A 305 -6.06 4.81 -21.12
N ARG A 306 -6.32 3.73 -20.41
CA ARG A 306 -7.07 2.56 -20.93
C ARG A 306 -8.53 2.88 -21.22
N GLY A 307 -9.20 3.65 -20.34
CA GLY A 307 -10.59 4.06 -20.53
C GLY A 307 -10.78 4.93 -21.79
N THR A 308 -9.84 5.81 -22.11
CA THR A 308 -9.89 6.67 -23.30
C THR A 308 -9.61 5.92 -24.59
N GLU A 309 -8.78 4.86 -24.61
CA GLU A 309 -8.56 4.00 -25.78
C GLU A 309 -9.78 3.15 -26.13
N GLN A 310 -10.42 2.55 -25.10
CA GLN A 310 -11.65 1.76 -25.30
C GLN A 310 -12.80 2.63 -25.85
N ALA A 311 -12.92 3.87 -25.36
CA ALA A 311 -13.94 4.80 -25.85
C ALA A 311 -13.69 5.25 -27.30
N LYS A 312 -12.42 5.31 -27.75
CA LYS A 312 -12.06 5.64 -29.16
C LYS A 312 -12.25 4.46 -30.10
N GLY A 313 -12.01 3.22 -29.64
CA GLY A 313 -12.21 2.00 -30.44
C GLY A 313 -13.66 1.55 -30.58
N ALA A 314 -14.60 2.10 -29.78
CA ALA A 314 -16.02 1.78 -29.79
C ALA A 314 -16.87 2.77 -30.62
N ARG A 315 -16.26 3.69 -31.37
CA ARG A 315 -17.01 4.53 -32.33
C ARG A 315 -17.10 3.79 -33.67
N PRO A 316 -18.34 3.55 -34.18
CA PRO A 316 -18.59 2.87 -35.45
C PRO A 316 -18.07 3.64 -36.66
#